data_6f10ce8ae61e65e5ffcabcfa20c4ba14
#
_entry.id   6f10ce8ae61e65e5ffcabcfa20c4ba14
#
_cell.length_a   1.000
_cell.length_b   1.000
_cell.length_c   1.000
_cell.angle_alpha   90.00
_cell.angle_beta   90.00
_cell.angle_gamma   90.00
#
_symmetry.space_group_name_H-M   'P 1'
#
loop_
_entity.id
_entity.type
_entity.pdbx_description
1 polymer ?
#
loop_
_entity_poly.entity_id
_entity_poly.type
_entity_poly.pdbx_seq_one_letter_code
_entity_poly.pdbx_strand_id
1 'polypeptide(L)' 'SKYFETVDFWIENLLDSTESYTIESNEKGKFVDITINVTKDDMGKVIGKNGRIITALRVLMSSVAKKDRKSVKIEVKEM' A
#
# COMPACT_ATOMS: atom_id res chain seq x y z
N SER A 1 6.37 4.06 10.76
CA SER A 1 7.02 2.74 10.60
C SER A 1 7.55 2.58 9.20
N LYS A 2 8.47 1.69 9.00
CA LYS A 2 9.02 1.44 7.67
C LYS A 2 7.97 0.89 6.70
N TYR A 3 6.95 0.20 7.19
CA TYR A 3 5.87 -0.29 6.34
C TYR A 3 5.08 0.86 5.76
N PHE A 4 4.66 1.78 6.61
CA PHE A 4 3.95 2.99 6.17
C PHE A 4 4.82 3.79 5.19
N GLU A 5 6.05 4.05 5.55
CA GLU A 5 6.96 4.88 4.75
C GLU A 5 7.22 4.27 3.36
N THR A 6 7.37 2.97 3.28
CA THR A 6 7.61 2.29 2.00
C THR A 6 6.38 2.35 1.11
N VAL A 7 5.20 2.09 1.68
CA VAL A 7 3.96 2.16 0.92
C VAL A 7 3.68 3.60 0.48
N ASP A 8 3.89 4.56 1.38
CA ASP A 8 3.69 5.97 1.05
C ASP A 8 4.61 6.42 -0.08
N PHE A 9 5.87 6.04 -0.05
CA PHE A 9 6.81 6.33 -1.13
C PHE A 9 6.33 5.74 -2.46
N TRP A 10 5.83 4.51 -2.45
CA TRP A 10 5.32 3.85 -3.63
C TRP A 10 4.14 4.63 -4.22
N ILE A 11 3.15 4.96 -3.39
CA ILE A 11 1.94 5.67 -3.83
C ILE A 11 2.25 7.10 -4.26
N GLU A 12 3.11 7.79 -3.52
CA GLU A 12 3.54 9.14 -3.87
C GLU A 12 4.12 9.21 -5.29
N ASN A 13 4.84 8.17 -5.69
CA ASN A 13 5.46 8.10 -7.02
C ASN A 13 4.51 7.61 -8.12
N LEU A 14 3.36 7.08 -7.76
CA LEU A 14 2.35 6.65 -8.73
C LEU A 14 1.34 7.74 -9.03
N LEU A 15 1.04 8.60 -8.06
CA LEU A 15 -0.01 9.60 -8.17
C LEU A 15 0.55 11.00 -8.38
N ASP A 16 -0.25 11.84 -9.02
CA ASP A 16 0.17 13.21 -9.36
C ASP A 16 0.07 14.18 -8.19
N SER A 17 -0.74 13.84 -7.19
CA SER A 17 -0.97 14.72 -6.04
C SER A 17 -0.97 13.94 -4.74
N THR A 18 -0.23 14.44 -3.75
CA THR A 18 -0.21 13.84 -2.41
C THR A 18 -1.51 14.09 -1.64
N GLU A 19 -2.36 14.98 -2.16
CA GLU A 19 -3.67 15.28 -1.55
C GLU A 19 -4.76 14.30 -2.00
N SER A 20 -4.48 13.47 -3.00
CA SER A 20 -5.47 12.56 -3.58
C SER A 20 -5.51 11.20 -2.92
N TYR A 21 -4.77 11.00 -1.83
CA TYR A 21 -4.77 9.72 -1.15
C TYR A 21 -4.46 9.87 0.34
N THR A 22 -4.86 8.87 1.11
CA THR A 22 -4.43 8.72 2.50
C THR A 22 -4.01 7.27 2.71
N ILE A 23 -3.13 7.05 3.66
CA ILE A 23 -2.68 5.70 4.02
C ILE A 23 -2.87 5.53 5.51
N GLU A 24 -3.58 4.47 5.87
CA GLU A 24 -3.76 4.07 7.26
C GLU A 24 -2.92 2.83 7.52
N SER A 25 -2.20 2.81 8.61
CA SER A 25 -1.35 1.68 8.99
C SER A 25 -1.63 1.32 10.44
N ASN A 26 -1.84 0.05 10.66
CA ASN A 26 -2.06 -0.48 12.01
C ASN A 26 -1.18 -1.71 12.21
N GLU A 27 -0.29 -1.63 13.18
CA GLU A 27 0.56 -2.77 13.56
C GLU A 27 0.09 -3.33 14.88
N LYS A 28 -0.18 -4.63 14.90
CA LYS A 28 -0.62 -5.32 16.10
C LYS A 28 0.06 -6.66 16.19
N GLY A 29 1.06 -6.76 17.06
CA GLY A 29 1.87 -7.96 17.17
C GLY A 29 2.59 -8.27 15.87
N LYS A 30 2.29 -9.43 15.29
CA LYS A 30 2.88 -9.88 14.03
C LYS A 30 2.15 -9.36 12.80
N PHE A 31 1.05 -8.66 12.98
CA PHE A 31 0.18 -8.26 11.87
C PHE A 31 0.32 -6.78 11.56
N VAL A 32 0.50 -6.49 10.29
CA VAL A 32 0.55 -5.12 9.78
C VAL A 32 -0.57 -4.99 8.75
N ASP A 33 -1.54 -4.12 9.04
CA ASP A 33 -2.65 -3.85 8.14
C ASP A 33 -2.49 -2.46 7.55
N ILE A 34 -2.46 -2.37 6.24
CA ILE A 34 -2.31 -1.11 5.54
C ILE A 34 -3.50 -0.92 4.63
N THR A 35 -4.12 0.25 4.72
CA THR A 35 -5.24 0.63 3.85
C THR A 35 -4.83 1.87 3.07
N ILE A 36 -4.90 1.76 1.76
CA ILE A 36 -4.62 2.86 0.84
C ILE A 36 -5.97 3.38 0.35
N ASN A 37 -6.31 4.60 0.73
CA ASN A 37 -7.56 5.23 0.33
C ASN A 37 -7.26 6.21 -0.80
N VAL A 38 -7.86 6.00 -1.96
CA VAL A 38 -7.63 6.83 -3.15
C VAL A 38 -8.96 7.20 -3.79
N THR A 39 -8.94 8.27 -4.57
CA THR A 39 -10.12 8.65 -5.34
C THR A 39 -10.41 7.61 -6.40
N LYS A 40 -11.66 7.54 -6.85
CA LYS A 40 -12.06 6.63 -7.91
C LYS A 40 -11.18 6.76 -9.15
N ASP A 41 -10.87 7.99 -9.53
CA ASP A 41 -10.07 8.24 -10.73
C ASP A 41 -8.63 7.74 -10.61
N ASP A 42 -8.11 7.64 -9.41
CA ASP A 42 -6.73 7.21 -9.16
C ASP A 42 -6.59 5.72 -8.88
N MET A 43 -7.70 5.02 -8.65
CA MET A 43 -7.64 3.59 -8.35
C MET A 43 -6.93 2.78 -9.42
N GLY A 44 -7.18 3.10 -10.69
CA GLY A 44 -6.52 2.39 -11.78
C GLY A 44 -5.00 2.56 -11.79
N LYS A 45 -4.51 3.71 -11.33
CA LYS A 45 -3.07 3.96 -11.24
C LYS A 45 -2.41 3.15 -10.14
N VAL A 46 -3.14 2.91 -9.07
CA VAL A 46 -2.63 2.15 -7.91
C VAL A 46 -2.73 0.65 -8.17
N ILE A 47 -3.83 0.21 -8.73
CA ILE A 47 -4.06 -1.22 -9.01
C ILE A 47 -3.26 -1.67 -10.22
N GLY A 48 -3.30 -0.87 -11.29
CA GLY A 48 -2.62 -1.18 -12.54
C GLY A 48 -3.39 -2.16 -13.40
N LYS A 49 -2.95 -2.31 -14.65
CA LYS A 49 -3.56 -3.23 -15.58
C LYS A 49 -3.47 -4.66 -15.06
N ASN A 50 -4.60 -5.33 -14.97
CA ASN A 50 -4.70 -6.70 -14.45
C ASN A 50 -4.17 -6.82 -13.01
N GLY A 51 -4.20 -5.72 -12.25
CA GLY A 51 -3.74 -5.72 -10.86
C GLY A 51 -2.24 -5.81 -10.68
N ARG A 52 -1.45 -5.56 -11.73
CA ARG A 52 0.00 -5.79 -11.69
C ARG A 52 0.74 -4.88 -10.72
N ILE A 53 0.30 -3.64 -10.56
CA ILE A 53 0.99 -2.69 -9.67
C ILE A 53 0.75 -3.06 -8.21
N ILE A 54 -0.51 -3.29 -7.84
CA ILE A 54 -0.81 -3.64 -6.44
C ILE A 54 -0.26 -5.01 -6.07
N THR A 55 -0.22 -5.94 -7.03
CA THR A 55 0.39 -7.25 -6.79
C THR A 55 1.88 -7.12 -6.53
N ALA A 56 2.58 -6.27 -7.31
CA ALA A 56 4.01 -6.03 -7.10
C ALA A 56 4.28 -5.41 -5.73
N LEU A 57 3.44 -4.47 -5.29
CA LEU A 57 3.57 -3.87 -3.97
C LEU A 57 3.37 -4.92 -2.87
N ARG A 58 2.37 -5.78 -3.03
CA ARG A 58 2.11 -6.85 -2.05
C ARG A 58 3.28 -7.82 -1.95
N VAL A 59 3.88 -8.19 -3.09
CA VAL A 59 5.04 -9.09 -3.09
C VAL A 59 6.22 -8.43 -2.38
N LEU A 60 6.49 -7.16 -2.69
CA LEU A 60 7.57 -6.42 -2.04
C LEU A 60 7.35 -6.36 -0.52
N MET A 61 6.16 -5.95 -0.10
CA MET A 61 5.88 -5.77 1.32
C MET A 61 5.83 -7.09 2.07
N SER A 62 5.41 -8.17 1.42
CA SER A 62 5.45 -9.50 2.02
C SER A 62 6.89 -9.94 2.26
N SER A 63 7.81 -9.60 1.36
CA SER A 63 9.22 -9.90 1.53
C SER A 63 9.82 -9.12 2.70
N VAL A 64 9.46 -7.85 2.83
CA VAL A 64 9.89 -7.01 3.96
C VAL A 64 9.37 -7.59 5.28
N ALA A 65 8.08 -7.91 5.31
CA ALA A 65 7.45 -8.46 6.51
C ALA A 65 8.05 -9.80 6.92
N LYS A 66 8.36 -10.64 5.95
CA LYS A 66 8.96 -11.95 6.22
C LYS A 66 10.30 -11.82 6.93
N LYS A 67 11.13 -10.86 6.57
CA LYS A 67 12.38 -10.59 7.28
C LYS A 67 12.14 -10.22 8.74
N ASP A 68 11.04 -9.55 9.02
CA ASP A 68 10.67 -9.13 10.37
C ASP A 68 9.83 -10.17 11.09
N ARG A 69 9.57 -11.31 10.46
CA ARG A 69 8.68 -12.36 10.99
C ARG A 69 7.27 -11.85 11.24
N LYS A 70 6.79 -11.00 10.32
CA LYS A 70 5.45 -10.41 10.36
C LYS A 70 4.66 -10.76 9.11
N SER A 71 3.35 -10.55 9.17
CA SER A 71 2.45 -10.66 8.03
C SER A 71 1.88 -9.28 7.72
N VAL A 72 1.86 -8.93 6.46
CA VAL A 72 1.31 -7.65 6.02
C VAL A 72 0.12 -7.88 5.10
N LYS A 73 -0.93 -7.09 5.31
CA LYS A 73 -2.11 -7.07 4.47
C LYS A 73 -2.28 -5.67 3.91
N ILE A 74 -2.49 -5.56 2.60
CA ILE A 74 -2.67 -4.28 1.94
C ILE A 74 -4.00 -4.28 1.21
N GLU A 75 -4.84 -3.30 1.54
CA GLU A 75 -6.12 -3.09 0.88
C GLU A 75 -6.13 -1.73 0.21
N VAL A 76 -6.79 -1.64 -0.94
CA VAL A 76 -7.05 -0.38 -1.63
C VAL A 76 -8.53 -0.12 -1.55
N LYS A 77 -8.90 1.06 -1.08
CA LYS A 77 -10.29 1.48 -0.94
C LYS A 77 -10.54 2.80 -1.64
N GLU A 78 -11.74 2.98 -2.13
CA GLU A 78 -12.17 4.24 -2.70
C GLU A 78 -12.54 5.22 -1.59
N MET A 79 -12.06 6.43 -1.72
CA MET A 79 -12.42 7.53 -0.80
C MET A 79 -13.84 8.00 -1.07
#